data_4d38c8eee0f40c3790b532d56b0b6674
#
_entry.id   4d38c8eee0f40c3790b532d56b0b6674
#
_cell.length_a   1.000
_cell.length_b   1.000
_cell.length_c   1.000
_cell.angle_alpha   90.00
_cell.angle_beta   90.00
_cell.angle_gamma   90.00
#
_symmetry.space_group_name_H-M   'P 1'
#
loop_
_entity.id
_entity.type
_entity.pdbx_description
1 polymer ?
#
loop_
_entity_poly.entity_id
_entity_poly.type
_entity_poly.pdbx_seq_one_letter_code
_entity_poly.pdbx_strand_id
1 'polypeptide(L)'
;MNNILAYYYSLHPDEIIHKENNYFFNYLNSEYVFMMFERPLSDADSLYQINKQMIKQNLLVHEIKLNNENRILTYINNVPYVLMEIFVNKNARITLSEICHINNNSINIKCDNIIARYDWVNLWETKNDYLETQINEIGKKYPNLCTFANYYIGLAENAISYVRMANLLEDDAPLSICHKRIEPEGTLFELYNPIDFVCDYRVRDVSEYVKKAFFEKKE
;
A
#
# COMPACT_ATOMS: atom_id res chain seq x y z
N MET A 1 -9.19 20.76 -16.34
CA MET A 1 -8.57 19.42 -16.44
C MET A 1 -8.24 19.06 -17.89
N ASN A 2 -9.17 19.17 -18.86
CA ASN A 2 -8.93 18.82 -20.27
C ASN A 2 -7.67 19.42 -20.86
N ASN A 3 -7.40 20.73 -20.64
CA ASN A 3 -6.18 21.37 -21.14
C ASN A 3 -4.88 20.78 -20.55
N ILE A 4 -4.92 20.29 -19.31
CA ILE A 4 -3.77 19.66 -18.64
C ILE A 4 -3.51 18.29 -19.26
N LEU A 5 -4.54 17.47 -19.42
CA LEU A 5 -4.43 16.15 -20.03
C LEU A 5 -3.99 16.25 -21.50
N ALA A 6 -4.52 17.22 -22.24
CA ALA A 6 -4.10 17.48 -23.61
C ALA A 6 -2.62 17.90 -23.70
N TYR A 7 -2.18 18.82 -22.85
CA TYR A 7 -0.82 19.34 -22.86
C TYR A 7 0.22 18.30 -22.40
N TYR A 8 -0.02 17.66 -21.27
CA TYR A 8 0.97 16.75 -20.68
C TYR A 8 0.91 15.33 -21.22
N TYR A 9 -0.23 14.86 -21.74
CA TYR A 9 -0.40 13.46 -22.12
C TYR A 9 -0.97 13.27 -23.54
N SER A 10 -1.28 14.35 -24.24
CA SER A 10 -1.94 14.31 -25.55
C SER A 10 -3.29 13.55 -25.52
N LEU A 11 -3.99 13.57 -24.38
CA LEU A 11 -5.29 12.94 -24.19
C LEU A 11 -6.39 14.00 -24.26
N HIS A 12 -7.47 13.67 -24.99
CA HIS A 12 -8.61 14.56 -25.22
C HIS A 12 -9.92 13.85 -24.86
N PRO A 13 -10.16 13.55 -23.58
CA PRO A 13 -11.39 12.88 -23.17
C PRO A 13 -12.61 13.80 -23.35
N ASP A 14 -13.73 13.21 -23.78
CA ASP A 14 -15.00 13.93 -23.93
C ASP A 14 -15.62 14.28 -22.57
N GLU A 15 -15.50 13.36 -21.61
CA GLU A 15 -16.05 13.50 -20.27
C GLU A 15 -15.01 13.13 -19.20
N ILE A 16 -14.96 13.93 -18.12
CA ILE A 16 -14.12 13.68 -16.95
C ILE A 16 -14.99 13.68 -15.70
N ILE A 17 -14.97 12.58 -14.98
CA ILE A 17 -15.68 12.41 -13.70
C ILE A 17 -14.71 12.74 -12.57
N HIS A 18 -15.02 13.80 -11.83
CA HIS A 18 -14.26 14.17 -10.62
C HIS A 18 -14.85 13.48 -9.40
N LYS A 19 -14.05 12.67 -8.72
CA LYS A 19 -14.44 12.01 -7.49
C LYS A 19 -13.33 12.19 -6.46
N GLU A 20 -13.63 12.89 -5.36
CA GLU A 20 -12.65 13.27 -4.34
C GLU A 20 -11.50 14.09 -4.95
N ASN A 21 -10.25 13.59 -4.86
CA ASN A 21 -9.07 14.21 -5.44
C ASN A 21 -8.64 13.58 -6.78
N ASN A 22 -9.50 12.73 -7.37
CA ASN A 22 -9.18 11.93 -8.55
C ASN A 22 -10.08 12.28 -9.73
N TYR A 23 -9.55 12.16 -10.94
CA TYR A 23 -10.25 12.45 -12.19
C TYR A 23 -10.25 11.18 -13.03
N PHE A 24 -11.43 10.58 -13.22
CA PHE A 24 -11.63 9.37 -14.02
C PHE A 24 -12.17 9.75 -15.39
N PHE A 25 -11.68 9.10 -16.44
CA PHE A 25 -12.15 9.34 -17.79
C PHE A 25 -11.85 8.15 -18.70
N ASN A 26 -12.59 8.07 -19.82
CA ASN A 26 -12.32 7.13 -20.89
C ASN A 26 -11.70 7.84 -22.09
N TYR A 27 -10.75 7.19 -22.73
CA TYR A 27 -10.15 7.66 -23.98
C TYR A 27 -9.70 6.48 -24.84
N LEU A 28 -10.13 6.41 -26.11
CA LEU A 28 -9.78 5.36 -27.06
C LEU A 28 -9.92 3.93 -26.52
N ASN A 29 -11.06 3.61 -25.91
CA ASN A 29 -11.41 2.32 -25.31
C ASN A 29 -10.60 1.91 -24.06
N SER A 30 -9.79 2.78 -23.53
CA SER A 30 -9.10 2.60 -22.25
C SER A 30 -9.71 3.49 -21.16
N GLU A 31 -9.71 3.00 -19.95
CA GLU A 31 -10.11 3.77 -18.75
C GLU A 31 -8.85 4.31 -18.06
N TYR A 32 -8.92 5.57 -17.65
CA TYR A 32 -7.81 6.26 -16.99
C TYR A 32 -8.23 6.87 -15.67
N VAL A 33 -7.26 7.01 -14.77
CA VAL A 33 -7.36 7.87 -13.60
C VAL A 33 -6.17 8.82 -13.54
N PHE A 34 -6.45 10.08 -13.36
CA PHE A 34 -5.46 11.09 -13.02
C PHE A 34 -5.66 11.46 -11.56
N MET A 35 -4.77 10.96 -10.68
CA MET A 35 -4.96 11.00 -9.25
C MET A 35 -3.82 11.76 -8.54
N MET A 36 -4.16 12.35 -7.40
CA MET A 36 -3.18 13.02 -6.54
C MET A 36 -2.19 12.00 -5.98
N PHE A 37 -0.90 12.35 -6.03
CA PHE A 37 0.17 11.51 -5.50
C PHE A 37 0.42 11.86 -4.02
N GLU A 38 -0.16 11.08 -3.12
CA GLU A 38 -0.13 11.31 -1.67
C GLU A 38 1.02 10.56 -0.96
N ARG A 39 2.11 10.29 -1.68
CA ARG A 39 3.32 9.64 -1.14
C ARG A 39 4.49 10.62 -1.09
N PRO A 40 5.54 10.33 -0.31
CA PRO A 40 6.81 11.05 -0.44
C PRO A 40 7.27 11.04 -1.90
N LEU A 41 7.72 12.18 -2.40
CA LEU A 41 8.14 12.29 -3.81
C LEU A 41 9.31 11.34 -4.15
N SER A 42 10.12 10.99 -3.14
CA SER A 42 11.18 9.98 -3.25
C SER A 42 10.68 8.59 -3.67
N ASP A 43 9.42 8.27 -3.41
CA ASP A 43 8.86 6.94 -3.68
C ASP A 43 8.48 6.78 -5.16
N ALA A 44 8.33 7.89 -5.91
CA ALA A 44 7.77 7.87 -7.26
C ALA A 44 8.55 6.98 -8.24
N ASP A 45 9.88 7.13 -8.26
CA ASP A 45 10.74 6.34 -9.15
C ASP A 45 10.70 4.85 -8.81
N SER A 46 10.77 4.51 -7.52
CA SER A 46 10.71 3.13 -7.04
C SER A 46 9.40 2.45 -7.41
N LEU A 47 8.27 3.13 -7.20
CA LEU A 47 6.94 2.63 -7.56
C LEU A 47 6.78 2.44 -9.07
N TYR A 48 7.31 3.37 -9.86
CA TYR A 48 7.32 3.25 -11.32
C TYR A 48 8.16 2.05 -11.80
N GLN A 49 9.35 1.83 -11.21
CA GLN A 49 10.18 0.67 -11.56
C GLN A 49 9.50 -0.66 -11.21
N ILE A 50 8.84 -0.74 -10.05
CA ILE A 50 8.02 -1.91 -9.69
C ILE A 50 6.89 -2.11 -10.68
N ASN A 51 6.15 -1.06 -11.00
CA ASN A 51 5.04 -1.11 -11.97
C ASN A 51 5.51 -1.67 -13.31
N LYS A 52 6.65 -1.18 -13.84
CA LYS A 52 7.26 -1.71 -15.07
C LYS A 52 7.66 -3.18 -14.96
N GLN A 53 8.23 -3.60 -13.83
CA GLN A 53 8.61 -5.00 -13.63
C GLN A 53 7.38 -5.91 -13.61
N MET A 54 6.30 -5.49 -12.92
CA MET A 54 5.03 -6.25 -12.87
C MET A 54 4.42 -6.40 -14.25
N ILE A 55 4.33 -5.33 -15.03
CA ILE A 55 3.83 -5.36 -16.42
C ILE A 55 4.68 -6.29 -17.28
N LYS A 56 6.01 -6.21 -17.18
CA LYS A 56 6.94 -7.08 -17.93
C LYS A 56 6.77 -8.56 -17.60
N GLN A 57 6.34 -8.87 -16.37
CA GLN A 57 6.03 -10.24 -15.92
C GLN A 57 4.59 -10.66 -16.20
N ASN A 58 3.82 -9.85 -16.96
CA ASN A 58 2.40 -10.05 -17.25
C ASN A 58 1.52 -10.13 -15.96
N LEU A 59 1.93 -9.46 -14.90
CA LEU A 59 1.10 -9.31 -13.71
C LEU A 59 0.07 -8.21 -13.94
N LEU A 60 -1.15 -8.46 -13.50
CA LEU A 60 -2.21 -7.46 -13.55
C LEU A 60 -1.88 -6.32 -12.59
N VAL A 61 -1.84 -5.09 -13.11
CA VAL A 61 -1.59 -3.86 -12.36
C VAL A 61 -2.02 -2.67 -13.20
N HIS A 62 -2.47 -1.59 -12.61
CA HIS A 62 -2.68 -0.34 -13.33
C HIS A 62 -1.34 0.20 -13.84
N GLU A 63 -1.32 0.68 -15.07
CA GLU A 63 -0.08 1.13 -15.69
C GLU A 63 0.14 2.63 -15.49
N ILE A 64 1.23 3.00 -14.85
CA ILE A 64 1.66 4.39 -14.72
C ILE A 64 2.13 4.91 -16.09
N LYS A 65 1.52 5.98 -16.57
CA LYS A 65 1.87 6.65 -17.82
C LYS A 65 2.77 7.84 -17.55
N LEU A 66 3.87 7.91 -18.30
CA LEU A 66 4.73 9.09 -18.29
C LEU A 66 4.06 10.24 -19.06
N ASN A 67 4.30 11.46 -18.63
CA ASN A 67 3.86 12.63 -19.37
C ASN A 67 4.77 12.89 -20.60
N ASN A 68 4.43 13.87 -21.43
CA ASN A 68 5.17 14.23 -22.64
C ASN A 68 6.61 14.72 -22.37
N GLU A 69 6.93 15.03 -21.11
CA GLU A 69 8.30 15.36 -20.65
C GLU A 69 9.05 14.14 -20.10
N ASN A 70 8.51 12.93 -20.25
CA ASN A 70 9.01 11.68 -19.68
C ASN A 70 9.11 11.68 -18.15
N ARG A 71 8.21 12.40 -17.47
CA ARG A 71 8.12 12.44 -16.01
C ARG A 71 6.94 11.61 -15.50
N ILE A 72 7.11 10.99 -14.35
CA ILE A 72 6.08 10.21 -13.65
C ILE A 72 4.99 11.13 -13.10
N LEU A 73 5.41 12.26 -12.53
CA LEU A 73 4.51 13.20 -11.86
C LEU A 73 4.29 14.45 -12.72
N THR A 74 3.04 14.89 -12.71
CA THR A 74 2.62 16.18 -13.30
C THR A 74 2.13 17.08 -12.18
N TYR A 75 2.60 18.33 -12.15
CA TYR A 75 2.26 19.27 -11.09
C TYR A 75 1.15 20.21 -11.52
N ILE A 76 0.11 20.32 -10.70
CA ILE A 76 -0.96 21.30 -10.84
C ILE A 76 -0.99 22.13 -9.57
N ASN A 77 -0.73 23.43 -9.67
CA ASN A 77 -0.67 24.33 -8.51
C ASN A 77 0.25 23.79 -7.38
N ASN A 78 1.40 23.24 -7.74
CA ASN A 78 2.37 22.60 -6.84
C ASN A 78 1.89 21.28 -6.19
N VAL A 79 0.76 20.74 -6.60
CA VAL A 79 0.28 19.42 -6.15
C VAL A 79 0.68 18.38 -7.19
N PRO A 80 1.37 17.29 -6.80
CA PRO A 80 1.77 16.23 -7.70
C PRO A 80 0.61 15.30 -8.04
N TYR A 81 0.49 14.95 -9.30
CA TYR A 81 -0.48 13.99 -9.84
C TYR A 81 0.22 12.93 -10.67
N VAL A 82 -0.37 11.75 -10.74
CA VAL A 82 0.07 10.66 -11.61
C VAL A 82 -1.10 10.22 -12.50
N LEU A 83 -0.80 9.88 -13.75
CA LEU A 83 -1.77 9.28 -14.67
C LEU A 83 -1.57 7.77 -14.69
N MET A 84 -2.67 7.02 -14.58
CA MET A 84 -2.66 5.57 -14.73
C MET A 84 -3.77 5.11 -15.68
N GLU A 85 -3.46 4.07 -16.46
CA GLU A 85 -4.45 3.30 -17.21
C GLU A 85 -4.96 2.15 -16.36
N ILE A 86 -6.28 1.96 -16.32
CA ILE A 86 -6.97 1.00 -15.45
C ILE A 86 -7.29 -0.25 -16.26
N PHE A 87 -6.90 -1.43 -15.75
CA PHE A 87 -7.11 -2.72 -16.43
C PHE A 87 -8.06 -3.67 -15.70
N VAL A 88 -8.69 -3.24 -14.62
CA VAL A 88 -9.58 -4.08 -13.80
C VAL A 88 -10.97 -3.48 -13.69
N ASN A 89 -11.94 -4.32 -13.37
CA ASN A 89 -13.24 -3.82 -12.94
C ASN A 89 -13.11 -3.11 -11.58
N LYS A 90 -13.10 -1.78 -11.61
CA LYS A 90 -12.90 -0.94 -10.44
C LYS A 90 -13.93 -1.12 -9.31
N ASN A 91 -15.09 -1.71 -9.62
CA ASN A 91 -16.17 -1.94 -8.65
C ASN A 91 -16.14 -3.36 -8.05
N ALA A 92 -15.32 -4.27 -8.58
CA ALA A 92 -15.19 -5.61 -8.03
C ALA A 92 -14.44 -5.55 -6.68
N ARG A 93 -14.91 -6.35 -5.71
CA ARG A 93 -14.32 -6.39 -4.36
C ARG A 93 -13.05 -7.22 -4.33
N ILE A 94 -12.16 -6.87 -3.42
CA ILE A 94 -10.96 -7.64 -3.11
C ILE A 94 -11.37 -9.00 -2.54
N THR A 95 -10.67 -10.05 -2.97
CA THR A 95 -10.76 -11.39 -2.39
C THR A 95 -9.42 -11.85 -1.86
N LEU A 96 -9.42 -12.74 -0.88
CA LEU A 96 -8.19 -13.34 -0.35
C LEU A 96 -7.37 -14.05 -1.46
N SER A 97 -8.06 -14.65 -2.44
CA SER A 97 -7.42 -15.31 -3.59
C SER A 97 -6.59 -14.33 -4.42
N GLU A 98 -7.10 -13.13 -4.66
CA GLU A 98 -6.40 -12.10 -5.43
C GLU A 98 -5.21 -11.53 -4.68
N ILE A 99 -5.33 -11.32 -3.36
CA ILE A 99 -4.22 -10.94 -2.50
C ILE A 99 -3.10 -11.99 -2.58
N CYS A 100 -3.45 -13.27 -2.40
CA CYS A 100 -2.49 -14.36 -2.52
C CYS A 100 -1.87 -14.44 -3.92
N HIS A 101 -2.65 -14.16 -4.97
CA HIS A 101 -2.16 -14.15 -6.35
C HIS A 101 -1.08 -13.09 -6.56
N ILE A 102 -1.30 -11.85 -6.15
CA ILE A 102 -0.29 -10.78 -6.25
C ILE A 102 0.95 -11.15 -5.44
N ASN A 103 0.78 -11.52 -4.17
CA ASN A 103 1.90 -11.80 -3.27
C ASN A 103 2.76 -12.98 -3.77
N ASN A 104 2.16 -14.01 -4.33
CA ASN A 104 2.89 -15.19 -4.84
C ASN A 104 3.64 -14.88 -6.14
N ASN A 105 3.06 -14.08 -7.01
CA ASN A 105 3.64 -13.81 -8.33
C ASN A 105 4.62 -12.63 -8.33
N SER A 106 4.67 -11.84 -7.27
CA SER A 106 5.58 -10.68 -7.15
C SER A 106 6.87 -10.94 -6.37
N ILE A 107 7.16 -12.18 -5.97
CA ILE A 107 8.37 -12.55 -5.22
C ILE A 107 9.65 -12.16 -5.96
N ASN A 108 9.66 -12.22 -7.28
CA ASN A 108 10.82 -11.90 -8.11
C ASN A 108 10.92 -10.41 -8.49
N ILE A 109 10.02 -9.57 -7.97
CA ILE A 109 10.08 -8.13 -8.19
C ILE A 109 11.19 -7.55 -7.31
N LYS A 110 12.12 -6.83 -7.94
CA LYS A 110 13.18 -6.15 -7.19
C LYS A 110 12.64 -4.90 -6.52
N CYS A 111 12.70 -4.89 -5.22
CA CYS A 111 12.34 -3.74 -4.40
C CYS A 111 13.59 -2.99 -3.95
N ASP A 112 13.49 -1.68 -3.84
CA ASP A 112 14.50 -0.89 -3.15
C ASP A 112 14.09 -0.60 -1.69
N ASN A 113 15.04 -0.10 -0.91
CA ASN A 113 14.82 0.18 0.51
C ASN A 113 13.87 1.35 0.77
N ILE A 114 13.57 2.20 -0.24
CA ILE A 114 12.73 3.39 -0.08
C ILE A 114 11.30 3.00 0.28
N ILE A 115 10.78 1.95 -0.37
CA ILE A 115 9.41 1.46 -0.15
C ILE A 115 9.35 0.21 0.72
N ALA A 116 10.48 -0.22 1.30
CA ALA A 116 10.55 -1.37 2.18
C ALA A 116 9.83 -1.12 3.52
N ARG A 117 9.14 -2.14 4.03
CA ARG A 117 8.37 -2.08 5.29
C ARG A 117 8.54 -3.33 6.16
N TYR A 118 9.61 -4.09 5.96
CA TYR A 118 9.82 -5.37 6.65
C TYR A 118 10.54 -5.27 7.99
N ASP A 119 10.94 -4.10 8.44
CA ASP A 119 11.59 -3.91 9.76
C ASP A 119 10.56 -3.84 10.90
N TRP A 120 9.78 -4.92 11.03
CA TRP A 120 8.69 -5.00 12.00
C TRP A 120 9.17 -5.10 13.44
N VAL A 121 10.31 -5.77 13.69
CA VAL A 121 10.85 -5.94 15.04
C VAL A 121 11.13 -4.58 15.66
N ASN A 122 11.96 -3.77 15.02
CA ASN A 122 12.31 -2.43 15.53
C ASN A 122 11.08 -1.52 15.65
N LEU A 123 10.15 -1.60 14.70
CA LEU A 123 8.92 -0.81 14.73
C LEU A 123 8.04 -1.18 15.95
N TRP A 124 7.88 -2.47 16.21
CA TRP A 124 7.05 -2.95 17.31
C TRP A 124 7.71 -2.71 18.66
N GLU A 125 9.01 -2.89 18.78
CA GLU A 125 9.77 -2.52 19.99
C GLU A 125 9.56 -1.05 20.35
N THR A 126 9.83 -0.15 19.39
CA THR A 126 9.66 1.29 19.61
C THR A 126 8.23 1.64 20.05
N LYS A 127 7.21 1.00 19.46
CA LYS A 127 5.81 1.23 19.82
C LYS A 127 5.45 0.64 21.18
N ASN A 128 6.00 -0.51 21.53
CA ASN A 128 5.74 -1.14 22.82
C ASN A 128 6.39 -0.36 23.96
N ASP A 129 7.63 0.10 23.79
CA ASP A 129 8.34 0.97 24.74
C ASP A 129 7.58 2.29 24.96
N TYR A 130 7.08 2.87 23.85
CA TYR A 130 6.25 4.08 23.93
C TYR A 130 4.94 3.82 24.71
N LEU A 131 4.26 2.71 24.42
CA LEU A 131 3.05 2.32 25.14
C LEU A 131 3.33 2.12 26.63
N GLU A 132 4.40 1.41 26.99
CA GLU A 132 4.79 1.20 28.38
C GLU A 132 5.03 2.51 29.11
N THR A 133 5.74 3.46 28.47
CA THR A 133 5.97 4.80 29.03
C THR A 133 4.65 5.52 29.28
N GLN A 134 3.71 5.51 28.32
CA GLN A 134 2.40 6.13 28.47
C GLN A 134 1.57 5.50 29.59
N ILE A 135 1.58 4.17 29.67
CA ILE A 135 0.85 3.42 30.71
C ILE A 135 1.42 3.73 32.09
N ASN A 136 2.75 3.82 32.24
CA ASN A 136 3.38 4.16 33.51
C ASN A 136 3.04 5.59 33.99
N GLU A 137 2.87 6.54 33.08
CA GLU A 137 2.43 7.90 33.39
C GLU A 137 0.95 7.94 33.84
N ILE A 138 0.06 7.34 33.05
CA ILE A 138 -1.38 7.33 33.28
C ILE A 138 -1.74 6.45 34.47
N GLY A 139 -1.02 5.38 34.69
CA GLY A 139 -1.27 4.37 35.72
C GLY A 139 -1.13 4.91 37.15
N LYS A 140 -0.40 6.01 37.36
CA LYS A 140 -0.38 6.70 38.65
C LYS A 140 -1.78 7.12 39.07
N LYS A 141 -2.65 7.43 38.09
CA LYS A 141 -4.05 7.84 38.33
C LYS A 141 -5.01 6.64 38.25
N TYR A 142 -4.68 5.62 37.51
CA TYR A 142 -5.53 4.45 37.21
C TYR A 142 -4.77 3.12 37.38
N PRO A 143 -4.54 2.66 38.67
CA PRO A 143 -3.71 1.47 38.94
C PRO A 143 -4.17 0.19 38.22
N ASN A 144 -5.49 -0.03 38.11
CA ASN A 144 -6.04 -1.18 37.42
C ASN A 144 -5.68 -1.21 35.92
N LEU A 145 -5.52 -0.03 35.29
CA LEU A 145 -5.10 0.04 33.89
C LEU A 145 -3.69 -0.52 33.72
N CYS A 146 -2.77 -0.22 34.65
CA CYS A 146 -1.42 -0.78 34.63
C CYS A 146 -1.41 -2.29 34.63
N THR A 147 -2.23 -2.91 35.51
CA THR A 147 -2.28 -4.37 35.63
C THR A 147 -2.72 -5.04 34.32
N PHE A 148 -3.77 -4.50 33.69
CA PHE A 148 -4.22 -5.02 32.38
C PHE A 148 -3.23 -4.74 31.26
N ALA A 149 -2.67 -3.51 31.21
CA ALA A 149 -1.73 -3.12 30.15
C ALA A 149 -0.45 -3.95 30.21
N ASN A 150 0.09 -4.22 31.39
CA ASN A 150 1.30 -5.05 31.54
C ASN A 150 1.15 -6.45 30.95
N TYR A 151 -0.05 -7.03 31.05
CA TYR A 151 -0.32 -8.31 30.38
C TYR A 151 -0.19 -8.21 28.88
N TYR A 152 -0.75 -7.17 28.24
CA TYR A 152 -0.69 -6.97 26.80
C TYR A 152 0.70 -6.55 26.32
N ILE A 153 1.43 -5.76 27.11
CA ILE A 153 2.83 -5.43 26.87
C ILE A 153 3.67 -6.70 26.85
N GLY A 154 3.48 -7.60 27.83
CA GLY A 154 4.16 -8.90 27.84
C GLY A 154 3.82 -9.79 26.65
N LEU A 155 2.58 -9.79 26.18
CA LEU A 155 2.21 -10.49 24.94
C LEU A 155 2.88 -9.90 23.71
N ALA A 156 3.00 -8.57 23.63
CA ALA A 156 3.71 -7.89 22.55
C ALA A 156 5.21 -8.24 22.57
N GLU A 157 5.86 -8.25 23.73
CA GLU A 157 7.25 -8.69 23.88
C GLU A 157 7.48 -10.14 23.41
N ASN A 158 6.56 -11.04 23.77
CA ASN A 158 6.63 -12.42 23.29
C ASN A 158 6.48 -12.51 21.75
N ALA A 159 5.58 -11.72 21.16
CA ALA A 159 5.40 -11.68 19.71
C ALA A 159 6.64 -11.12 19.01
N ILE A 160 7.23 -10.04 19.52
CA ILE A 160 8.47 -9.43 19.03
C ILE A 160 9.62 -10.44 19.09
N SER A 161 9.79 -11.12 20.23
CA SER A 161 10.82 -12.14 20.41
C SER A 161 10.64 -13.30 19.45
N TYR A 162 9.41 -13.74 19.21
CA TYR A 162 9.10 -14.81 18.25
C TYR A 162 9.50 -14.42 16.83
N VAL A 163 9.14 -13.21 16.36
CA VAL A 163 9.51 -12.74 15.02
C VAL A 163 11.02 -12.56 14.89
N ARG A 164 11.69 -12.05 15.93
CA ARG A 164 13.16 -11.96 15.95
C ARG A 164 13.82 -13.32 15.78
N MET A 165 13.33 -14.34 16.49
CA MET A 165 13.83 -15.72 16.35
C MET A 165 13.54 -16.29 14.95
N ALA A 166 12.36 -16.07 14.39
CA ALA A 166 12.01 -16.49 13.05
C ALA A 166 12.94 -15.85 12.01
N ASN A 167 13.19 -14.54 12.08
CA ASN A 167 14.09 -13.84 11.18
C ASN A 167 15.54 -14.33 11.27
N LEU A 168 15.98 -14.81 12.44
CA LEU A 168 17.32 -15.40 12.60
C LEU A 168 17.43 -16.80 11.99
N LEU A 169 16.32 -17.50 11.82
CA LEU A 169 16.26 -18.85 11.26
C LEU A 169 16.04 -18.86 9.75
N GLU A 170 15.44 -17.79 9.21
CA GLU A 170 15.12 -17.64 7.79
C GLU A 170 15.81 -16.39 7.24
N ASP A 171 17.11 -16.47 6.98
CA ASP A 171 17.91 -15.37 6.42
C ASP A 171 17.36 -14.85 5.05
N ASP A 172 16.49 -15.62 4.38
CA ASP A 172 15.94 -15.33 3.04
C ASP A 172 14.41 -15.45 2.95
N ALA A 173 13.67 -14.98 3.95
CA ALA A 173 12.21 -14.94 3.82
C ALA A 173 11.81 -14.09 2.60
N PRO A 174 11.11 -14.68 1.59
CA PRO A 174 10.87 -13.98 0.34
C PRO A 174 9.97 -12.76 0.57
N LEU A 175 10.49 -11.61 0.17
CA LEU A 175 9.73 -10.39 0.08
C LEU A 175 8.82 -10.43 -1.15
N SER A 176 7.72 -9.72 -1.09
CA SER A 176 6.77 -9.56 -2.20
C SER A 176 6.23 -8.15 -2.24
N ILE A 177 5.51 -7.84 -3.31
CA ILE A 177 4.72 -6.61 -3.36
C ILE A 177 3.52 -6.81 -2.46
N CYS A 178 3.41 -5.92 -1.49
CA CYS A 178 2.32 -5.80 -0.54
C CYS A 178 1.73 -4.39 -0.63
N HIS A 179 0.74 -4.09 0.20
CA HIS A 179 0.03 -2.82 0.20
C HIS A 179 0.27 -2.05 1.49
N LYS A 180 0.21 -0.72 1.44
CA LYS A 180 0.23 0.13 2.64
C LYS A 180 -0.87 -0.27 3.61
N ARG A 181 -2.07 -0.49 3.06
CA ARG A 181 -3.26 -1.00 3.76
C ARG A 181 -4.10 -1.82 2.81
N ILE A 182 -4.73 -2.86 3.33
CA ILE A 182 -5.77 -3.63 2.66
C ILE A 182 -7.04 -3.54 3.51
N GLU A 183 -8.16 -3.24 2.84
CA GLU A 183 -9.48 -3.24 3.45
C GLU A 183 -10.31 -4.41 2.88
N PRO A 184 -10.97 -5.24 3.70
CA PRO A 184 -11.80 -6.35 3.19
C PRO A 184 -12.95 -5.90 2.28
N GLU A 185 -13.44 -4.68 2.48
CA GLU A 185 -14.48 -4.05 1.65
C GLU A 185 -13.89 -3.24 0.48
N GLY A 186 -12.58 -3.22 0.31
CA GLY A 186 -11.89 -2.54 -0.77
C GLY A 186 -12.17 -3.14 -2.14
N THR A 187 -11.76 -2.44 -3.17
CA THR A 187 -12.00 -2.80 -4.57
C THR A 187 -10.74 -3.28 -5.27
N LEU A 188 -10.89 -3.97 -6.40
CA LEU A 188 -9.75 -4.37 -7.23
C LEU A 188 -8.98 -3.15 -7.76
N PHE A 189 -9.63 -1.99 -7.89
CA PHE A 189 -8.93 -0.75 -8.23
C PHE A 189 -7.84 -0.43 -7.19
N GLU A 190 -8.17 -0.54 -5.90
CA GLU A 190 -7.21 -0.30 -4.82
C GLU A 190 -6.13 -1.39 -4.75
N LEU A 191 -6.52 -2.66 -4.94
CA LEU A 191 -5.58 -3.77 -4.90
C LEU A 191 -4.53 -3.70 -6.02
N TYR A 192 -4.90 -3.25 -7.21
CA TYR A 192 -3.99 -3.16 -8.36
C TYR A 192 -3.40 -1.77 -8.58
N ASN A 193 -3.57 -0.86 -7.59
CA ASN A 193 -3.02 0.49 -7.62
C ASN A 193 -1.54 0.50 -7.21
N PRO A 194 -0.60 0.75 -8.13
CA PRO A 194 0.83 0.72 -7.83
C PRO A 194 1.27 1.81 -6.82
N ILE A 195 0.46 2.86 -6.62
CA ILE A 195 0.78 3.92 -5.67
C ILE A 195 0.69 3.43 -4.22
N ASP A 196 -0.08 2.39 -3.96
CA ASP A 196 -0.23 1.81 -2.62
C ASP A 196 0.75 0.67 -2.32
N PHE A 197 1.61 0.32 -3.27
CA PHE A 197 2.57 -0.76 -3.11
C PHE A 197 3.67 -0.43 -2.11
N VAL A 198 4.06 -1.46 -1.38
CA VAL A 198 5.23 -1.52 -0.49
C VAL A 198 5.91 -2.87 -0.68
N CYS A 199 7.16 -2.97 -0.26
CA CYS A 199 7.87 -4.24 -0.24
C CYS A 199 7.90 -4.77 1.19
N ASP A 200 7.34 -5.97 1.40
CA ASP A 200 7.23 -6.55 2.74
C ASP A 200 7.19 -8.08 2.69
N TYR A 201 7.14 -8.73 3.84
CA TYR A 201 6.92 -10.16 3.93
C TYR A 201 5.57 -10.55 3.30
N ARG A 202 5.59 -11.61 2.51
CA ARG A 202 4.43 -12.11 1.75
C ARG A 202 3.17 -12.32 2.59
N VAL A 203 3.32 -12.65 3.86
CA VAL A 203 2.20 -12.91 4.79
C VAL A 203 1.47 -11.63 5.22
N ARG A 204 2.08 -10.45 5.02
CA ARG A 204 1.56 -9.20 5.56
C ARG A 204 0.13 -8.89 5.15
N ASP A 205 -0.13 -8.85 3.85
CA ASP A 205 -1.45 -8.47 3.33
C ASP A 205 -2.53 -9.47 3.71
N VAL A 206 -2.20 -10.77 3.72
CA VAL A 206 -3.09 -11.83 4.18
C VAL A 206 -3.43 -11.63 5.66
N SER A 207 -2.43 -11.34 6.48
CA SER A 207 -2.63 -11.10 7.93
C SER A 207 -3.48 -9.86 8.19
N GLU A 208 -3.24 -8.76 7.46
CA GLU A 208 -4.04 -7.53 7.57
C GLU A 208 -5.50 -7.77 7.14
N TYR A 209 -5.71 -8.44 6.03
CA TYR A 209 -7.03 -8.77 5.53
C TYR A 209 -7.82 -9.64 6.52
N VAL A 210 -7.22 -10.75 6.98
CA VAL A 210 -7.86 -11.68 7.93
C VAL A 210 -8.15 -10.99 9.27
N LYS A 211 -7.19 -10.22 9.79
CA LYS A 211 -7.37 -9.46 11.02
C LYS A 211 -8.57 -8.51 10.93
N LYS A 212 -8.63 -7.70 9.87
CA LYS A 212 -9.73 -6.74 9.69
C LYS A 212 -11.06 -7.45 9.47
N ALA A 213 -11.12 -8.46 8.61
CA ALA A 213 -12.33 -9.25 8.40
C ALA A 213 -12.85 -9.90 9.69
N PHE A 214 -11.94 -10.28 10.61
CA PHE A 214 -12.32 -10.81 11.91
C PHE A 214 -12.96 -9.76 12.83
N PHE A 215 -12.41 -8.54 12.87
CA PHE A 215 -12.93 -7.46 13.72
C PHE A 215 -14.16 -6.76 13.12
N GLU A 216 -14.31 -6.78 11.81
CA GLU A 216 -15.44 -6.19 11.10
C GLU A 216 -16.65 -7.12 10.99
N LYS A 217 -16.57 -8.34 11.52
CA LYS A 217 -17.72 -9.24 11.56
C LYS A 217 -18.88 -8.56 12.26
N LYS A 218 -19.72 -7.94 11.44
CA LYS A 218 -21.11 -7.73 11.74
C LYS A 218 -21.75 -9.13 11.71
N GLU A 219 -22.34 -9.50 12.83
CA GLU A 219 -23.17 -10.71 12.95
C GLU A 219 -24.20 -10.80 11.82
#